data_cb7bd3e4137963e0c4d5193a8fec54f6
#
_entry.id   cb7bd3e4137963e0c4d5193a8fec54f6
#
_cell.length_a   1.000
_cell.length_b   1.000
_cell.length_c   1.000
_cell.angle_alpha   90.00
_cell.angle_beta   90.00
_cell.angle_gamma   90.00
#
_symmetry.space_group_name_H-M   'P 1'
#
loop_
_entity.id
_entity.type
_entity.pdbx_description
1 polymer ?
#
loop_
_entity_poly.entity_id
_entity_poly.type
_entity_poly.pdbx_seq_one_letter_code
_entity_poly.pdbx_strand_id
1 'polypeptide(L)'
;MTEVTVYSTGPACQRCRLTCRRLDELGIRYDLIEIHEPHHAALRAYLIDELGHTEAPVVVIGDGREDTWAGFRPDRIDALAKRIGLLAA
;
A
#
# COMPACT_ATOMS: atom_id res chain seq x y z
N MET A 1 10.79 11.29 -7.33
CA MET A 1 10.24 11.00 -5.99
C MET A 1 9.46 9.71 -6.04
N THR A 2 9.58 8.89 -5.00
CA THR A 2 8.85 7.64 -4.93
C THR A 2 7.40 7.92 -4.52
N GLU A 3 6.47 7.48 -5.34
CA GLU A 3 5.05 7.64 -5.08
C GLU A 3 4.52 6.36 -4.45
N VAL A 4 3.81 6.47 -3.33
CA VAL A 4 3.26 5.33 -2.60
C VAL A 4 1.75 5.50 -2.50
N THR A 5 1.02 4.48 -2.92
CA THR A 5 -0.44 4.46 -2.82
C THR A 5 -0.87 3.23 -2.02
N VAL A 6 -1.72 3.44 -1.02
CA VAL A 6 -2.27 2.37 -0.20
C VAL A 6 -3.76 2.24 -0.52
N TYR A 7 -4.16 1.08 -1.01
CA TYR A 7 -5.55 0.77 -1.30
C TYR A 7 -6.14 -0.03 -0.14
N SER A 8 -7.04 0.60 0.61
CA SER A 8 -7.62 0.06 1.84
C SER A 8 -9.05 -0.39 1.62
N THR A 9 -9.46 -1.44 2.33
CA THR A 9 -10.85 -1.90 2.33
C THR A 9 -11.70 -1.25 3.44
N GLY A 10 -11.19 -0.19 4.05
CA GLY A 10 -11.94 0.62 5.00
C GLY A 10 -11.34 0.61 6.40
N PRO A 11 -11.93 1.41 7.31
CA PRO A 11 -11.36 1.60 8.65
C PRO A 11 -11.42 0.35 9.55
N ALA A 12 -12.23 -0.63 9.21
CA ALA A 12 -12.30 -1.89 9.95
C ALA A 12 -11.15 -2.86 9.61
N CYS A 13 -10.40 -2.58 8.55
CA CYS A 13 -9.29 -3.43 8.14
C CYS A 13 -8.08 -3.19 9.03
N GLN A 14 -7.79 -4.15 9.92
CA GLN A 14 -6.67 -4.01 10.85
C GLN A 14 -5.32 -3.95 10.14
N ARG A 15 -5.11 -4.79 9.12
CA ARG A 15 -3.86 -4.79 8.35
C ARG A 15 -3.65 -3.48 7.60
N CYS A 16 -4.74 -2.86 7.12
CA CYS A 16 -4.68 -1.55 6.50
C CYS A 16 -4.20 -0.48 7.49
N ARG A 17 -4.75 -0.51 8.70
CA ARG A 17 -4.35 0.44 9.75
C ARG A 17 -2.90 0.24 10.17
N LEU A 18 -2.46 -1.01 10.32
CA LEU A 18 -1.08 -1.31 10.68
C LEU A 18 -0.09 -0.84 9.61
N THR A 19 -0.45 -1.00 8.35
CA THR A 19 0.36 -0.55 7.22
C THR A 19 0.52 0.98 7.24
N CYS A 20 -0.59 1.70 7.35
CA CYS A 20 -0.57 3.16 7.42
C CYS A 20 0.22 3.66 8.63
N ARG A 21 0.01 3.02 9.77
CA ARG A 21 0.73 3.38 11.00
C ARG A 21 2.24 3.22 10.82
N ARG A 22 2.68 2.12 10.20
CA ARG A 22 4.12 1.91 9.98
C ARG A 22 4.70 2.93 9.01
N LEU A 23 3.97 3.25 7.95
CA LEU A 23 4.38 4.28 7.00
C LEU A 23 4.50 5.64 7.71
N ASP A 24 3.54 5.99 8.56
CA ASP A 24 3.56 7.22 9.33
C ASP A 24 4.76 7.27 10.28
N GLU A 25 5.03 6.16 10.98
CA GLU A 25 6.16 6.08 11.91
C GLU A 25 7.50 6.31 11.21
N LEU A 26 7.62 5.88 9.96
CA LEU A 26 8.83 6.03 9.16
C LEU A 26 8.89 7.35 8.40
N GLY A 27 7.82 8.16 8.45
CA GLY A 27 7.76 9.42 7.73
C GLY A 27 7.57 9.26 6.23
N ILE A 28 7.08 8.11 5.78
CA ILE A 28 6.82 7.86 4.36
C ILE A 28 5.47 8.47 3.99
N ARG A 29 5.45 9.35 3.01
CA ARG A 29 4.20 9.92 2.49
C ARG A 29 3.52 8.92 1.58
N TYR A 30 2.20 8.85 1.66
CA TYR A 30 1.40 7.96 0.83
C TYR A 30 0.01 8.56 0.62
N ASP A 31 -0.62 8.13 -0.48
CA ASP A 31 -2.04 8.42 -0.72
C ASP A 31 -2.85 7.21 -0.26
N LEU A 32 -3.93 7.47 0.47
CA LEU A 32 -4.82 6.42 0.94
C LEU A 32 -6.10 6.46 0.12
N ILE A 33 -6.42 5.35 -0.53
CA ILE A 33 -7.64 5.21 -1.31
C ILE A 33 -8.45 4.06 -0.73
N GLU A 34 -9.67 4.35 -0.28
CA GLU A 34 -10.56 3.35 0.29
C GLU A 34 -11.39 2.73 -0.82
N ILE A 35 -11.05 1.51 -1.22
CA ILE A 35 -11.63 0.83 -2.38
C ILE A 35 -12.92 0.08 -2.06
N HIS A 36 -13.37 0.08 -0.80
CA HIS A 36 -14.62 -0.55 -0.42
C HIS A 36 -15.84 0.23 -0.91
N GLU A 37 -15.66 1.50 -1.26
CA GLU A 37 -16.74 2.33 -1.75
C GLU A 37 -17.19 1.88 -3.15
N PRO A 38 -18.53 1.96 -3.45
CA PRO A 38 -19.05 1.43 -4.72
C PRO A 38 -18.42 2.02 -5.97
N HIS A 39 -18.04 3.30 -5.95
CA HIS A 39 -17.45 3.95 -7.12
C HIS A 39 -16.04 3.47 -7.46
N HIS A 40 -15.45 2.63 -6.61
CA HIS A 40 -14.14 2.04 -6.86
C HIS A 40 -14.18 0.60 -7.39
N ALA A 41 -15.34 0.15 -7.90
CA ALA A 41 -15.49 -1.23 -8.39
C ALA A 41 -14.49 -1.60 -9.49
N ALA A 42 -14.25 -0.70 -10.44
CA ALA A 42 -13.29 -0.93 -11.52
C ALA A 42 -11.86 -1.01 -11.00
N LEU A 43 -11.53 -0.19 -10.00
CA LEU A 43 -10.21 -0.20 -9.38
C LEU A 43 -9.97 -1.51 -8.62
N ARG A 44 -10.99 -2.00 -7.88
CA ARG A 44 -10.90 -3.29 -7.20
C ARG A 44 -10.64 -4.42 -8.19
N ALA A 45 -11.35 -4.43 -9.31
CA ALA A 45 -11.16 -5.42 -10.35
C ALA A 45 -9.74 -5.37 -10.92
N TYR A 46 -9.21 -4.18 -11.15
CA TYR A 46 -7.84 -4.00 -11.63
C TYR A 46 -6.82 -4.59 -10.66
N LEU A 47 -6.97 -4.31 -9.35
CA LEU A 47 -6.03 -4.80 -8.35
C LEU A 47 -6.03 -6.32 -8.25
N ILE A 48 -7.19 -6.96 -8.41
CA ILE A 48 -7.33 -8.41 -8.36
C ILE A 48 -6.87 -9.04 -9.67
N ASP A 49 -7.41 -8.57 -10.80
CA ASP A 49 -7.24 -9.22 -12.10
C ASP A 49 -5.88 -8.93 -12.74
N GLU A 50 -5.40 -7.69 -12.64
CA GLU A 50 -4.15 -7.27 -13.28
C GLU A 50 -2.94 -7.44 -12.36
N LEU A 51 -3.07 -7.10 -11.10
CA LEU A 51 -1.96 -7.19 -10.14
C LEU A 51 -1.99 -8.46 -9.30
N GLY A 52 -3.07 -9.23 -9.33
CA GLY A 52 -3.19 -10.52 -8.64
C GLY A 52 -3.31 -10.43 -7.13
N HIS A 53 -3.69 -9.27 -6.59
CA HIS A 53 -3.78 -9.08 -5.15
C HIS A 53 -5.18 -9.42 -4.62
N THR A 54 -5.24 -10.36 -3.68
CA THR A 54 -6.50 -10.78 -3.05
C THR A 54 -6.59 -10.40 -1.58
N GLU A 55 -5.55 -9.80 -1.02
CA GLU A 55 -5.51 -9.36 0.38
C GLU A 55 -5.50 -7.84 0.46
N ALA A 56 -5.94 -7.29 1.58
CA ALA A 56 -5.87 -5.86 1.87
C ALA A 56 -4.85 -5.60 3.00
N PRO A 57 -4.17 -4.47 3.01
CA PRO A 57 -4.19 -3.45 1.96
C PRO A 57 -3.37 -3.88 0.75
N VAL A 58 -3.55 -3.18 -0.37
CA VAL A 58 -2.64 -3.29 -1.51
C VAL A 58 -1.80 -2.03 -1.53
N VAL A 59 -0.48 -2.19 -1.55
CA VAL A 59 0.45 -1.07 -1.62
C VAL A 59 1.11 -1.09 -3.00
N VAL A 60 1.05 0.06 -3.67
CA VAL A 60 1.60 0.22 -5.02
C VAL A 60 2.65 1.30 -4.99
N ILE A 61 3.84 0.99 -5.49
CA ILE A 61 4.95 1.91 -5.59
C ILE A 61 5.07 2.38 -7.04
N GLY A 62 5.04 3.70 -7.23
CA GLY A 62 5.05 4.27 -8.57
C GLY A 62 3.77 3.91 -9.32
N ASP A 63 3.92 3.35 -10.51
CA ASP A 63 2.80 2.91 -11.34
C ASP A 63 2.46 1.41 -11.14
N GLY A 64 3.08 0.77 -10.15
CA GLY A 64 2.91 -0.66 -9.89
C GLY A 64 3.93 -1.56 -10.56
N ARG A 65 4.74 -1.01 -11.46
CA ARG A 65 5.81 -1.79 -12.12
C ARG A 65 7.07 -1.87 -11.27
N GLU A 66 7.29 -0.86 -10.42
CA GLU A 66 8.46 -0.83 -9.55
C GLU A 66 8.33 -1.85 -8.43
N ASP A 67 7.22 -1.83 -7.73
CA ASP A 67 6.93 -2.78 -6.66
C ASP A 67 5.46 -2.69 -6.28
N THR A 68 4.94 -3.81 -5.79
CA THR A 68 3.59 -3.89 -5.25
C THR A 68 3.48 -5.09 -4.33
N TRP A 69 2.67 -4.97 -3.27
CA TRP A 69 2.41 -6.10 -2.38
C TRP A 69 1.03 -5.96 -1.75
N ALA A 70 0.55 -7.05 -1.15
CA ALA A 70 -0.73 -7.09 -0.46
C ALA A 70 -0.52 -7.56 0.98
N GLY A 71 -1.39 -7.11 1.87
CA GLY A 71 -1.33 -7.41 3.28
C GLY A 71 -0.36 -6.52 4.04
N PHE A 72 -0.28 -6.71 5.35
CA PHE A 72 0.68 -5.99 6.17
C PHE A 72 2.05 -6.67 6.06
N ARG A 73 2.96 -6.01 5.38
CA ARG A 73 4.31 -6.52 5.13
C ARG A 73 5.35 -5.54 5.66
N PRO A 74 5.65 -5.58 6.96
CA PRO A 74 6.64 -4.67 7.54
C PRO A 74 8.03 -4.83 6.91
N ASP A 75 8.38 -6.02 6.45
CA ASP A 75 9.63 -6.27 5.74
C ASP A 75 9.72 -5.44 4.45
N ARG A 76 8.61 -5.36 3.70
CA ARG A 76 8.55 -4.57 2.47
C ARG A 76 8.58 -3.08 2.76
N ILE A 77 7.87 -2.66 3.80
CA ILE A 77 7.83 -1.24 4.21
C ILE A 77 9.23 -0.79 4.64
N ASP A 78 9.93 -1.60 5.44
CA ASP A 78 11.27 -1.27 5.89
C ASP A 78 12.26 -1.25 4.71
N ALA A 79 12.13 -2.17 3.75
CA ALA A 79 12.95 -2.16 2.55
C ALA A 79 12.72 -0.89 1.72
N LEU A 80 11.47 -0.44 1.61
CA LEU A 80 11.14 0.81 0.93
C LEU A 80 11.79 2.00 1.64
N ALA A 81 11.69 2.05 2.98
CA ALA A 81 12.29 3.12 3.76
C ALA A 81 13.80 3.21 3.55
N LYS A 82 14.48 2.07 3.46
CA LYS A 82 15.92 2.02 3.17
C LYS A 82 16.23 2.56 1.78
N ARG A 83 15.42 2.18 0.79
CA ARG A 83 15.61 2.66 -0.60
C ARG A 83 15.51 4.16 -0.72
N ILE A 84 14.61 4.79 0.04
CA ILE A 84 14.40 6.24 -0.02
C ILE A 84 15.19 6.99 1.06
N GLY A 85 16.05 6.28 1.81
CA GLY A 85 16.99 6.91 2.73
C GLY A 85 16.42 7.29 4.09
N LEU A 86 15.28 6.72 4.50
CA LEU A 86 14.66 7.01 5.79
C LEU A 86 15.10 6.06 6.91
N LEU A 87 15.67 4.92 6.57
CA LEU A 87 16.26 3.97 7.51
C LEU A 87 17.72 3.72 7.16
N ALA A 88 18.52 3.45 8.18
CA ALA A 88 19.91 3.04 7.98
C ALA A 88 19.97 1.71 7.22
N ALA A 89 20.91 1.61 6.32
CA ALA A 89 21.15 0.39 5.56
C ALA A 89 21.70 -0.73 6.47
#